data_d2eebb7ed036ca1aa92e3e6ad788da1c
#
_entry.id   d2eebb7ed036ca1aa92e3e6ad788da1c
#
_cell.length_a   1.000
_cell.length_b   1.000
_cell.length_c   1.000
_cell.angle_alpha   90.00
_cell.angle_beta   90.00
_cell.angle_gamma   90.00
#
_symmetry.space_group_name_H-M   'P 1'
#
loop_
_entity.id
_entity.type
_entity.pdbx_description
1 polymer ?
#
loop_
_entity_poly.entity_id
_entity_poly.type
_entity_poly.pdbx_seq_one_letter_code
_entity_poly.pdbx_strand_id
1 'polypeptide(L)'
;MITALLSVGCSTKPPPDVTVVSDFQLPRYLGNWYEIARLNHPFEQGLDHVTAHYSMREDGGVKVVNRGFNTEKNQWKESIGKAYFVQSPNIASLKVSFFGPFYGGYNVIELDSEYRYALICGPN
;
A
#
# COMPACT_ATOMS: atom_id res chain seq x y z
N MET A 1 -6.86 -15.24 -8.51
CA MET A 1 -6.06 -14.19 -9.17
C MET A 1 -4.91 -13.78 -8.27
N ILE A 2 -3.70 -13.81 -8.78
CA ILE A 2 -2.53 -13.37 -8.01
C ILE A 2 -2.37 -11.87 -8.21
N THR A 3 -2.39 -11.14 -7.13
CA THR A 3 -2.19 -9.69 -7.14
C THR A 3 -0.84 -9.39 -6.50
N ALA A 4 0.05 -8.77 -7.23
CA ALA A 4 1.41 -8.49 -6.79
C ALA A 4 1.58 -7.02 -6.46
N LEU A 5 2.33 -6.74 -5.41
CA LEU A 5 2.63 -5.39 -4.93
C LEU A 5 4.14 -5.22 -4.85
N LEU A 6 4.64 -4.18 -5.48
CA LEU A 6 6.04 -3.80 -5.43
C LEU A 6 6.14 -2.42 -4.79
N SER A 7 6.90 -2.33 -3.71
CA SER A 7 6.93 -1.11 -2.89
C SER A 7 8.34 -0.52 -2.85
N VAL A 8 8.43 0.79 -3.08
CA VAL A 8 9.67 1.55 -2.92
C VAL A 8 9.40 2.70 -1.94
N GLY A 9 10.41 3.07 -1.15
CA GLY A 9 10.26 4.12 -0.17
C GLY A 9 10.22 5.50 -0.80
N CYS A 10 9.28 6.34 -0.33
CA CYS A 10 9.23 7.76 -0.68
C CYS A 10 8.52 8.53 0.44
N SER A 11 8.61 9.86 0.40
CA SER A 11 7.89 10.72 1.34
C SER A 11 6.39 10.76 0.98
N THR A 12 5.62 11.62 1.66
CA THR A 12 4.19 11.81 1.36
C THR A 12 3.94 12.34 -0.04
N LYS A 13 4.96 12.90 -0.69
CA LYS A 13 4.87 13.35 -2.07
C LYS A 13 5.68 12.41 -2.95
N PRO A 14 5.18 12.07 -4.16
CA PRO A 14 5.97 11.27 -5.09
C PRO A 14 7.20 12.07 -5.56
N PRO A 15 8.28 11.39 -5.97
CA PRO A 15 9.43 12.09 -6.57
C PRO A 15 8.99 12.94 -7.76
N PRO A 16 9.67 14.06 -8.04
CA PRO A 16 9.25 15.00 -9.09
C PRO A 16 9.15 14.41 -10.50
N ASP A 17 9.92 13.36 -10.78
CA ASP A 17 9.97 12.70 -12.08
C ASP A 17 9.06 11.49 -12.18
N VAL A 18 8.21 11.26 -11.18
CA VAL A 18 7.30 10.11 -11.12
C VAL A 18 5.87 10.59 -11.31
N THR A 19 5.15 9.92 -12.21
CA THR A 19 3.74 10.20 -12.46
C THR A 19 2.86 9.19 -11.74
N VAL A 20 1.91 9.71 -10.97
CA VAL A 20 0.93 8.90 -10.26
C VAL A 20 -0.19 8.51 -11.23
N VAL A 21 -0.69 7.28 -11.09
CA VAL A 21 -1.80 6.78 -11.90
C VAL A 21 -3.01 7.70 -11.75
N SER A 22 -3.62 8.11 -12.87
CA SER A 22 -4.68 9.12 -12.92
C SER A 22 -6.04 8.58 -13.36
N ASP A 23 -6.13 7.32 -13.70
CA ASP A 23 -7.40 6.66 -14.08
C ASP A 23 -7.75 5.56 -13.09
N PHE A 24 -7.46 5.80 -11.83
CA PHE A 24 -7.59 4.82 -10.75
C PHE A 24 -9.05 4.54 -10.41
N GLN A 25 -9.38 3.26 -10.28
CA GLN A 25 -10.71 2.80 -9.89
C GLN A 25 -10.57 1.97 -8.60
N LEU A 26 -10.81 2.60 -7.47
CA LEU A 26 -10.62 1.97 -6.16
C LEU A 26 -11.34 0.62 -6.02
N PRO A 27 -12.61 0.47 -6.48
CA PRO A 27 -13.28 -0.82 -6.33
C PRO A 27 -12.53 -2.00 -6.95
N ARG A 28 -11.76 -1.76 -8.01
CA ARG A 28 -10.96 -2.80 -8.65
C ARG A 28 -9.67 -3.09 -7.90
N TYR A 29 -9.23 -2.16 -7.05
CA TYR A 29 -7.99 -2.26 -6.30
C TYR A 29 -8.18 -2.93 -4.93
N LEU A 30 -9.39 -3.00 -4.44
CA LEU A 30 -9.70 -3.61 -3.14
C LEU A 30 -9.43 -5.11 -3.14
N GLY A 31 -9.22 -5.68 -1.97
CA GLY A 31 -8.95 -7.10 -1.79
C GLY A 31 -7.50 -7.37 -1.41
N ASN A 32 -7.05 -8.57 -1.72
CA ASN A 32 -5.75 -9.06 -1.28
C ASN A 32 -4.65 -8.77 -2.30
N TRP A 33 -3.54 -8.25 -1.81
CA TRP A 33 -2.33 -8.03 -2.57
C TRP A 33 -1.16 -8.75 -1.90
N TYR A 34 -0.31 -9.36 -2.71
CA TYR A 34 0.88 -10.07 -2.25
C TYR A 34 2.12 -9.28 -2.64
N GLU A 35 2.98 -9.00 -1.65
CA GLU A 35 4.23 -8.30 -1.92
C GLU A 35 5.25 -9.29 -2.48
N ILE A 36 5.82 -8.97 -3.66
CA ILE A 36 6.83 -9.82 -4.30
C ILE A 36 8.23 -9.22 -4.23
N ALA A 37 8.34 -7.90 -4.07
CA ALA A 37 9.62 -7.23 -3.94
C ALA A 37 9.43 -5.85 -3.29
N ARG A 38 10.44 -5.39 -2.57
CA ARG A 38 10.45 -4.07 -1.97
C ARG A 38 11.88 -3.63 -1.68
N LEU A 39 12.09 -2.32 -1.52
CA LEU A 39 13.30 -1.84 -0.90
C LEU A 39 13.25 -2.19 0.58
N ASN A 40 14.43 -2.45 1.17
CA ASN A 40 14.48 -2.81 2.57
C ASN A 40 13.88 -1.71 3.44
N HIS A 41 12.91 -2.06 4.27
CA HIS A 41 12.19 -1.14 5.12
C HIS A 41 12.22 -1.66 6.55
N PRO A 42 12.58 -0.84 7.56
CA PRO A 42 12.72 -1.32 8.93
C PRO A 42 11.47 -1.99 9.48
N PHE A 43 10.29 -1.49 9.13
CA PHE A 43 9.02 -2.04 9.61
C PHE A 43 8.78 -3.48 9.15
N GLU A 44 9.19 -3.79 7.90
CA GLU A 44 8.97 -5.10 7.30
C GLU A 44 10.20 -6.00 7.38
N GLN A 45 11.28 -5.50 7.98
CA GLN A 45 12.52 -6.25 8.10
C GLN A 45 12.28 -7.52 8.92
N GLY A 46 12.72 -8.66 8.38
CA GLY A 46 12.51 -9.95 9.02
C GLY A 46 11.14 -10.57 8.78
N LEU A 47 10.27 -9.92 8.01
CA LEU A 47 8.95 -10.46 7.67
C LEU A 47 8.99 -11.16 6.30
N ASP A 48 8.23 -12.24 6.21
CA ASP A 48 8.07 -13.04 5.02
C ASP A 48 6.57 -13.18 4.71
N HIS A 49 6.21 -13.53 3.49
CA HIS A 49 4.82 -13.70 3.08
C HIS A 49 3.98 -12.45 3.38
N VAL A 50 4.50 -11.28 3.03
CA VAL A 50 3.82 -10.01 3.30
C VAL A 50 2.62 -9.85 2.37
N THR A 51 1.48 -9.55 2.97
CA THR A 51 0.24 -9.27 2.24
C THR A 51 -0.36 -7.95 2.71
N ALA A 52 -1.16 -7.35 1.84
CA ALA A 52 -1.98 -6.20 2.17
C ALA A 52 -3.42 -6.50 1.76
N HIS A 53 -4.36 -6.19 2.62
CA HIS A 53 -5.79 -6.31 2.32
C HIS A 53 -6.43 -4.95 2.43
N TYR A 54 -7.11 -4.52 1.36
CA TYR A 54 -7.77 -3.23 1.29
C TYR A 54 -9.28 -3.42 1.26
N SER A 55 -9.98 -2.69 2.13
CA SER A 55 -11.45 -2.70 2.16
C SER A 55 -11.96 -1.29 2.47
N MET A 56 -13.25 -1.06 2.21
CA MET A 56 -13.83 0.25 2.46
C MET A 56 -14.13 0.45 3.95
N ARG A 57 -13.86 1.66 4.42
CA ARG A 57 -14.27 2.13 5.74
C ARG A 57 -15.65 2.80 5.63
N GLU A 58 -16.35 2.87 6.74
CA GLU A 58 -17.65 3.56 6.79
C GLU A 58 -17.55 5.05 6.47
N ASP A 59 -16.38 5.66 6.76
CA ASP A 59 -16.16 7.08 6.50
C ASP A 59 -15.74 7.38 5.05
N GLY A 60 -15.72 6.38 4.18
CA GLY A 60 -15.30 6.55 2.80
C GLY A 60 -13.82 6.35 2.57
N GLY A 61 -13.03 6.17 3.62
CA GLY A 61 -11.61 5.85 3.51
C GLY A 61 -11.37 4.37 3.24
N VAL A 62 -10.12 3.97 3.23
CA VAL A 62 -9.69 2.61 2.96
C VAL A 62 -9.07 2.02 4.22
N LYS A 63 -9.56 0.86 4.63
CA LYS A 63 -8.94 0.07 5.69
C LYS A 63 -7.81 -0.75 5.08
N VAL A 64 -6.63 -0.67 5.69
CA VAL A 64 -5.43 -1.38 5.23
C VAL A 64 -5.03 -2.37 6.31
N VAL A 65 -4.98 -3.64 5.96
CA VAL A 65 -4.48 -4.68 6.87
C VAL A 65 -3.22 -5.27 6.25
N ASN A 66 -2.07 -4.95 6.84
CA ASN A 66 -0.80 -5.52 6.43
C ASN A 66 -0.48 -6.70 7.33
N ARG A 67 -0.03 -7.79 6.74
CA ARG A 67 0.27 -9.01 7.46
C ARG A 67 1.55 -9.63 6.94
N GLY A 68 2.41 -10.08 7.84
CA GLY A 68 3.65 -10.76 7.49
C GLY A 68 4.03 -11.77 8.53
N PHE A 69 4.83 -12.76 8.15
CA PHE A 69 5.30 -13.80 9.04
C PHE A 69 6.71 -13.47 9.53
N ASN A 70 6.88 -13.38 10.85
CA ASN A 70 8.20 -13.18 11.45
C ASN A 70 8.86 -14.55 11.63
N THR A 71 9.88 -14.83 10.80
CA THR A 71 10.54 -16.13 10.80
C THR A 71 11.38 -16.38 12.05
N GLU A 72 11.92 -15.33 12.66
CA GLU A 72 12.71 -15.48 13.90
C GLU A 72 11.84 -15.85 15.09
N LYS A 73 10.68 -15.21 15.22
CA LYS A 73 9.76 -15.43 16.33
C LYS A 73 8.70 -16.49 16.03
N ASN A 74 8.67 -16.98 14.78
CA ASN A 74 7.67 -17.95 14.33
C ASN A 74 6.25 -17.46 14.60
N GLN A 75 5.99 -16.18 14.30
CA GLN A 75 4.71 -15.53 14.60
C GLN A 75 4.28 -14.64 13.43
N TRP A 76 2.97 -14.56 13.22
CA TRP A 76 2.39 -13.58 12.31
C TRP A 76 2.33 -12.21 12.97
N LYS A 77 2.67 -11.19 12.20
CA LYS A 77 2.55 -9.79 12.61
C LYS A 77 1.50 -9.12 11.74
N GLU A 78 0.62 -8.35 12.35
CA GLU A 78 -0.45 -7.66 11.66
C GLU A 78 -0.47 -6.20 12.06
N SER A 79 -0.67 -5.31 11.08
CA SER A 79 -0.84 -3.88 11.32
C SER A 79 -2.08 -3.42 10.57
N ILE A 80 -2.93 -2.67 11.26
CA ILE A 80 -4.16 -2.13 10.71
C ILE A 80 -4.03 -0.63 10.60
N GLY A 81 -4.25 -0.11 9.40
CA GLY A 81 -4.17 1.31 9.11
C GLY A 81 -5.39 1.82 8.37
N LYS A 82 -5.36 3.10 8.11
CA LYS A 82 -6.40 3.79 7.35
C LYS A 82 -5.75 4.70 6.32
N ALA A 83 -6.34 4.75 5.14
CA ALA A 83 -5.81 5.54 4.04
C ALA A 83 -6.92 6.41 3.43
N TYR A 84 -6.52 7.58 2.95
CA TYR A 84 -7.43 8.54 2.34
C TYR A 84 -6.79 9.15 1.11
N PHE A 85 -7.59 9.41 0.09
CA PHE A 85 -7.09 10.14 -1.07
C PHE A 85 -6.71 11.56 -0.70
N VAL A 86 -5.56 12.03 -1.21
CA VAL A 86 -5.13 13.42 -0.97
C VAL A 86 -5.67 14.37 -2.03
N GLN A 87 -6.16 13.83 -3.14
CA GLN A 87 -6.81 14.56 -4.22
C GLN A 87 -8.14 13.88 -4.52
N SER A 88 -8.52 13.82 -5.79
CA SER A 88 -9.72 13.11 -6.20
C SER A 88 -9.49 11.60 -6.24
N PRO A 89 -10.57 10.78 -6.14
CA PRO A 89 -10.41 9.32 -6.08
C PRO A 89 -9.84 8.66 -7.34
N ASN A 90 -9.80 9.36 -8.46
CA ASN A 90 -9.20 8.83 -9.68
C ASN A 90 -7.68 9.06 -9.73
N ILE A 91 -7.13 9.84 -8.81
CA ILE A 91 -5.68 10.03 -8.69
C ILE A 91 -5.18 9.13 -7.56
N ALA A 92 -4.34 8.17 -7.90
CA ALA A 92 -3.91 7.12 -6.97
C ALA A 92 -2.82 7.61 -6.01
N SER A 93 -3.07 8.73 -5.37
CA SER A 93 -2.20 9.32 -4.36
C SER A 93 -2.97 9.39 -3.04
N LEU A 94 -2.52 8.61 -2.07
CA LEU A 94 -3.17 8.50 -0.78
C LEU A 94 -2.17 8.81 0.34
N LYS A 95 -2.71 9.04 1.51
CA LYS A 95 -1.96 9.08 2.76
C LYS A 95 -2.44 7.93 3.64
N VAL A 96 -1.52 7.24 4.29
CA VAL A 96 -1.83 6.08 5.13
C VAL A 96 -1.26 6.28 6.52
N SER A 97 -2.02 5.87 7.53
CA SER A 97 -1.61 5.96 8.92
C SER A 97 -1.84 4.63 9.63
N PHE A 98 -0.82 4.20 10.35
CA PHE A 98 -0.89 3.04 11.24
C PHE A 98 -0.78 3.45 12.71
N PHE A 99 -0.39 4.70 12.99
CA PHE A 99 -0.19 5.20 14.36
C PHE A 99 -0.68 6.63 14.49
N GLY A 100 -1.77 6.83 15.21
CA GLY A 100 -2.23 8.15 15.64
C GLY A 100 -2.32 9.16 14.51
N PRO A 101 -1.75 10.38 14.67
CA PRO A 101 -1.85 11.43 13.67
C PRO A 101 -0.78 11.36 12.57
N PHE A 102 0.08 10.34 12.58
CA PHE A 102 1.20 10.26 11.64
C PHE A 102 0.77 9.57 10.36
N TYR A 103 0.97 10.25 9.22
CA TYR A 103 0.64 9.76 7.89
C TYR A 103 1.87 9.70 7.01
N GLY A 104 1.95 8.64 6.20
CA GLY A 104 2.94 8.53 5.13
C GLY A 104 2.26 8.50 3.78
N GLY A 105 3.03 8.74 2.72
CA GLY A 105 2.50 8.69 1.35
C GLY A 105 2.30 7.27 0.87
N TYR A 106 1.32 7.10 0.00
CA TYR A 106 1.04 5.84 -0.69
C TYR A 106 0.61 6.22 -2.10
N ASN A 107 1.53 6.07 -3.05
CA ASN A 107 1.32 6.52 -4.42
C ASN A 107 1.45 5.34 -5.37
N VAL A 108 0.40 5.06 -6.13
CA VAL A 108 0.46 4.03 -7.17
C VAL A 108 1.05 4.67 -8.42
N ILE A 109 2.23 4.25 -8.81
CA ILE A 109 2.97 4.85 -9.91
C ILE A 109 2.95 3.99 -11.18
N GLU A 110 2.66 2.70 -11.04
CA GLU A 110 2.42 1.80 -12.16
C GLU A 110 1.29 0.86 -11.76
N LEU A 111 0.41 0.57 -12.70
CA LEU A 111 -0.74 -0.29 -12.45
C LEU A 111 -1.10 -1.04 -13.73
N ASP A 112 -1.15 -2.37 -13.64
CA ASP A 112 -1.62 -3.21 -14.73
C ASP A 112 -3.06 -2.86 -15.09
N SER A 113 -3.40 -2.87 -16.37
CA SER A 113 -4.75 -2.54 -16.84
C SER A 113 -5.82 -3.45 -16.25
N GLU A 114 -5.47 -4.67 -15.84
CA GLU A 114 -6.38 -5.61 -15.20
C GLU A 114 -6.20 -5.69 -13.69
N TYR A 115 -5.42 -4.76 -13.11
CA TYR A 115 -5.16 -4.68 -11.67
C TYR A 115 -4.54 -5.94 -11.07
N ARG A 116 -3.66 -6.60 -11.84
CA ARG A 116 -2.96 -7.81 -11.38
C ARG A 116 -1.67 -7.49 -10.65
N TYR A 117 -1.02 -6.37 -10.99
CA TYR A 117 0.20 -5.93 -10.29
C TYR A 117 0.26 -4.41 -10.26
N ALA A 118 0.98 -3.91 -9.27
CA ALA A 118 1.16 -2.49 -9.07
C ALA A 118 2.54 -2.19 -8.50
N LEU A 119 3.04 -1.00 -8.81
CA LEU A 119 4.26 -0.47 -8.20
C LEU A 119 3.84 0.71 -7.31
N ILE A 120 4.23 0.62 -6.06
CA ILE A 120 3.84 1.60 -5.04
C ILE A 120 5.08 2.33 -4.55
N CYS A 121 4.97 3.66 -4.48
CA CYS A 121 5.90 4.50 -3.75
C CYS A 121 5.27 4.75 -2.39
N GLY A 122 5.70 4.00 -1.40
CA GLY A 122 5.07 3.97 -0.08
C GLY A 122 5.80 4.82 0.96
N PRO A 123 5.29 4.80 2.19
CA PRO A 123 5.94 5.53 3.28
C PRO A 123 7.28 4.87 3.63
N ASN A 124 8.22 5.71 4.03
CA ASN A 124 9.52 5.26 4.52
C ASN A 124 9.43 4.86 5.99
#